data_979f895c8b9990c33b1d6b9ff42750f4
#
_entry.id   979f895c8b9990c33b1d6b9ff42750f4
#
_cell.length_a   1.000
_cell.length_b   1.000
_cell.length_c   1.000
_cell.angle_alpha   90.00
_cell.angle_beta   90.00
_cell.angle_gamma   90.00
#
_symmetry.space_group_name_H-M   'P 1'
#
loop_
_entity.id
_entity.type
_entity.pdbx_description
1 polymer ?
#
loop_
_entity_poly.entity_id
_entity_poly.type
_entity_poly.pdbx_seq_one_letter_code
_entity_poly.pdbx_strand_id
1 'polypeptide(L)'
;MSQPVLQLRMFDRDQDHAMMVEWCDAHGATASPAAFLPRLGVIVQMDGVDSAALFLFMDNSCPVASIDCAATRPKLSTKDAIACFEFAIGFLKSEARHNGYAIIMAHAPKAQARILSRLGFNTNEEGLVRMFIPTDEN
;
A
#
# COMPACT_ATOMS: atom_id res chain seq x y z
N MET A 1 2.02 -6.92 -28.57
CA MET A 1 1.31 -7.30 -27.32
C MET A 1 0.75 -6.07 -26.66
N SER A 2 -0.49 -6.15 -26.28
CA SER A 2 -1.14 -5.03 -25.61
C SER A 2 -0.67 -4.89 -24.16
N GLN A 3 -0.65 -3.67 -23.65
CA GLN A 3 -0.39 -3.40 -22.25
C GLN A 3 -1.59 -3.88 -21.43
N PRO A 4 -1.38 -4.36 -20.21
CA PRO A 4 -2.49 -4.71 -19.34
C PRO A 4 -3.34 -3.49 -19.01
N VAL A 5 -4.63 -3.71 -18.88
CA VAL A 5 -5.57 -2.66 -18.47
C VAL A 5 -5.59 -2.58 -16.96
N LEU A 6 -5.24 -1.41 -16.44
CA LEU A 6 -5.22 -1.18 -14.99
C LEU A 6 -6.46 -0.37 -14.58
N GLN A 7 -7.10 -0.80 -13.50
CA GLN A 7 -8.23 -0.12 -12.91
C GLN A 7 -8.10 -0.10 -11.40
N LEU A 8 -8.68 0.89 -10.76
CA LEU A 8 -8.74 0.96 -9.30
C LEU A 8 -10.15 0.66 -8.83
N ARG A 9 -10.23 -0.04 -7.70
CA ARG A 9 -11.45 -0.09 -6.90
C ARG A 9 -11.10 0.20 -5.45
N MET A 10 -12.08 0.64 -4.69
CA MET A 10 -11.85 0.92 -3.27
C MET A 10 -11.73 -0.39 -2.50
N PHE A 11 -10.81 -0.41 -1.54
CA PHE A 11 -10.65 -1.54 -0.62
C PHE A 11 -11.82 -1.53 0.37
N ASP A 12 -12.50 -2.65 0.48
CA ASP A 12 -13.58 -2.85 1.45
C ASP A 12 -13.05 -3.73 2.59
N ARG A 13 -12.99 -3.18 3.78
CA ARG A 13 -12.41 -3.86 4.95
C ARG A 13 -13.05 -5.21 5.22
N ASP A 14 -14.37 -5.27 5.11
CA ASP A 14 -15.11 -6.48 5.46
C ASP A 14 -14.98 -7.58 4.41
N GLN A 15 -14.90 -7.19 3.14
CA GLN A 15 -14.88 -8.15 2.04
C GLN A 15 -13.47 -8.50 1.58
N ASP A 16 -12.52 -7.55 1.65
CA ASP A 16 -11.21 -7.71 1.04
C ASP A 16 -10.09 -8.09 2.00
N HIS A 17 -10.32 -7.97 3.31
CA HIS A 17 -9.26 -8.25 4.29
C HIS A 17 -8.78 -9.71 4.21
N ALA A 18 -9.68 -10.65 4.00
CA ALA A 18 -9.32 -12.07 3.89
C ALA A 18 -8.37 -12.30 2.70
N MET A 19 -8.60 -11.65 1.58
CA MET A 19 -7.72 -11.71 0.42
C MET A 19 -6.33 -11.16 0.74
N MET A 20 -6.27 -10.04 1.45
CA MET A 20 -5.01 -9.44 1.87
C MET A 20 -4.23 -10.38 2.80
N VAL A 21 -4.92 -11.07 3.72
CA VAL A 21 -4.29 -12.07 4.59
C VAL A 21 -3.68 -13.20 3.75
N GLU A 22 -4.42 -13.72 2.78
CA GLU A 22 -3.90 -14.76 1.89
C GLU A 22 -2.66 -14.29 1.12
N TRP A 23 -2.69 -13.07 0.61
CA TRP A 23 -1.55 -12.52 -0.13
C TRP A 23 -0.31 -12.38 0.77
N CYS A 24 -0.49 -11.87 1.96
CA CYS A 24 0.61 -11.72 2.92
C CYS A 24 1.17 -13.09 3.33
N ASP A 25 0.30 -14.05 3.62
CA ASP A 25 0.73 -15.41 3.98
C ASP A 25 1.57 -16.03 2.88
N ALA A 26 1.17 -15.87 1.62
CA ALA A 26 1.92 -16.39 0.48
C ALA A 26 3.31 -15.79 0.35
N HIS A 27 3.51 -14.57 0.84
CA HIS A 27 4.82 -13.89 0.85
C HIS A 27 5.59 -14.09 2.16
N GLY A 28 5.08 -14.91 3.08
CA GLY A 28 5.72 -15.11 4.38
C GLY A 28 5.63 -13.92 5.32
N ALA A 29 4.67 -13.04 5.09
CA ALA A 29 4.46 -11.84 5.90
C ALA A 29 3.18 -11.97 6.72
N THR A 30 3.04 -11.12 7.73
CA THR A 30 1.83 -11.04 8.55
C THR A 30 1.01 -9.83 8.12
N ALA A 31 -0.26 -10.04 7.79
CA ALA A 31 -1.15 -8.95 7.44
C ALA A 31 -1.52 -8.14 8.67
N SER A 32 -1.66 -6.82 8.49
CA SER A 32 -2.19 -5.97 9.54
C SER A 32 -3.64 -6.32 9.81
N PRO A 33 -4.10 -6.26 11.07
CA PRO A 33 -5.52 -6.43 11.38
C PRO A 33 -6.37 -5.40 10.63
N ALA A 34 -7.60 -5.77 10.31
CA ALA A 34 -8.50 -4.88 9.58
C ALA A 34 -8.68 -3.53 10.30
N ALA A 35 -8.67 -3.53 11.63
CA ALA A 35 -8.83 -2.32 12.43
C ALA A 35 -7.66 -1.34 12.28
N PHE A 36 -6.49 -1.79 11.81
CA PHE A 36 -5.32 -0.94 11.61
C PHE A 36 -5.32 -0.24 10.26
N LEU A 37 -6.22 -0.62 9.36
CA LEU A 37 -6.23 -0.07 8.02
C LEU A 37 -7.00 1.26 7.98
N PRO A 38 -6.49 2.25 7.21
CA PRO A 38 -7.16 3.53 7.09
C PRO A 38 -8.38 3.43 6.19
N ARG A 39 -9.19 4.48 6.15
CA ARG A 39 -10.37 4.54 5.28
C ARG A 39 -10.01 4.50 3.80
N LEU A 40 -8.90 5.12 3.44
CA LEU A 40 -8.49 5.19 2.04
C LEU A 40 -7.54 4.05 1.73
N GLY A 41 -8.08 3.05 1.08
CA GLY A 41 -7.32 1.95 0.51
C GLY A 41 -7.83 1.66 -0.88
N VAL A 42 -6.93 1.24 -1.77
CA VAL A 42 -7.29 0.92 -3.15
C VAL A 42 -6.75 -0.45 -3.52
N ILE A 43 -7.48 -1.10 -4.41
CA ILE A 43 -7.01 -2.33 -5.06
C ILE A 43 -6.81 -2.00 -6.53
N VAL A 44 -5.64 -2.37 -7.04
CA VAL A 44 -5.36 -2.30 -8.47
C VAL A 44 -5.78 -3.61 -9.11
N GLN A 45 -6.64 -3.53 -10.09
CA GLN A 45 -7.00 -4.68 -10.93
C GLN A 45 -6.22 -4.60 -12.22
N MET A 46 -5.60 -5.71 -12.58
CA MET A 46 -4.87 -5.86 -13.83
C MET A 46 -5.66 -6.84 -14.70
N ASP A 47 -6.22 -6.34 -15.81
CA ASP A 47 -7.13 -7.10 -16.68
C ASP A 47 -8.27 -7.75 -15.89
N GLY A 48 -8.85 -7.01 -14.94
CA GLY A 48 -9.96 -7.46 -14.12
C GLY A 48 -9.59 -8.33 -12.93
N VAL A 49 -8.29 -8.59 -12.71
CA VAL A 49 -7.83 -9.43 -11.60
C VAL A 49 -7.23 -8.56 -10.49
N ASP A 50 -7.72 -8.72 -9.26
CA ASP A 50 -7.17 -8.02 -8.09
C ASP A 50 -5.69 -8.37 -7.94
N SER A 51 -4.81 -7.39 -7.97
CA SER A 51 -3.38 -7.62 -8.09
C SER A 51 -2.53 -6.95 -7.02
N ALA A 52 -2.93 -5.80 -6.51
CA ALA A 52 -2.20 -5.09 -5.47
C ALA A 52 -3.16 -4.28 -4.61
N ALA A 53 -2.80 -4.09 -3.36
CA ALA A 53 -3.55 -3.23 -2.43
C ALA A 53 -2.60 -2.23 -1.79
N LEU A 54 -2.98 -0.97 -1.78
CA LEU A 54 -2.20 0.11 -1.15
C LEU A 54 -3.13 0.97 -0.31
N PHE A 55 -2.57 1.52 0.76
CA PHE A 55 -3.34 2.30 1.73
C PHE A 55 -2.65 3.62 2.00
N LEU A 56 -3.45 4.68 2.16
CA LEU A 56 -2.95 6.01 2.48
C LEU A 56 -3.45 6.42 3.86
N PHE A 57 -2.51 6.63 4.78
CA PHE A 57 -2.79 7.11 6.13
C PHE A 57 -2.65 8.63 6.12
N MET A 58 -3.70 9.33 6.54
CA MET A 58 -3.72 10.79 6.58
C MET A 58 -3.90 11.25 8.02
N ASP A 59 -2.83 11.75 8.60
CA ASP A 59 -2.79 12.25 9.97
C ASP A 59 -3.25 13.70 10.00
N ASN A 60 -3.97 14.10 11.03
CA ASN A 60 -4.47 15.47 11.19
C ASN A 60 -3.44 16.44 11.77
N SER A 61 -2.32 15.93 12.27
CA SER A 61 -1.37 16.73 13.04
C SER A 61 -0.25 17.38 12.22
N CYS A 62 -0.02 16.91 11.01
CA CYS A 62 1.03 17.47 10.14
C CYS A 62 0.71 17.19 8.67
N PRO A 63 1.36 17.91 7.72
CA PRO A 63 1.07 17.75 6.30
C PRO A 63 1.79 16.55 5.66
N VAL A 64 2.00 15.48 6.40
CA VAL A 64 2.64 14.25 5.92
C VAL A 64 1.63 13.11 5.96
N ALA A 65 1.36 12.52 4.80
CA ALA A 65 0.60 11.28 4.70
C ALA A 65 1.57 10.12 4.58
N SER A 66 1.10 8.90 4.77
CA SER A 66 1.98 7.74 4.61
C SER A 66 1.30 6.59 3.88
N ILE A 67 2.09 5.87 3.11
CA ILE A 67 1.69 4.62 2.48
C ILE A 67 2.30 3.49 3.31
N ASP A 68 1.48 2.55 3.73
CA ASP A 68 1.90 1.42 4.54
C ASP A 68 0.97 0.25 4.27
N CYS A 69 1.35 -0.95 4.71
CA CYS A 69 0.54 -2.16 4.61
C CYS A 69 0.25 -2.60 3.17
N ALA A 70 1.08 -2.20 2.20
CA ALA A 70 0.89 -2.62 0.82
C ALA A 70 1.05 -4.14 0.66
N ALA A 71 0.26 -4.72 -0.23
CA ALA A 71 0.31 -6.15 -0.50
C ALA A 71 0.09 -6.40 -1.99
N THR A 72 0.67 -7.51 -2.49
CA THR A 72 0.47 -7.94 -3.88
C THR A 72 0.00 -9.39 -3.91
N ARG A 73 -0.76 -9.75 -4.93
CA ARG A 73 -1.17 -11.13 -5.12
C ARG A 73 0.05 -12.03 -5.33
N PRO A 74 -0.04 -13.32 -4.97
CA PRO A 74 1.05 -14.27 -5.19
C PRO A 74 1.41 -14.37 -6.67
N LYS A 75 2.69 -14.56 -6.96
CA LYS A 75 3.23 -14.78 -8.31
C LYS A 75 3.11 -13.57 -9.24
N LEU A 76 2.77 -12.39 -8.71
CA LEU A 76 2.82 -11.17 -9.52
C LEU A 76 4.28 -10.87 -9.86
N SER A 77 4.57 -10.67 -11.15
CA SER A 77 5.93 -10.35 -11.56
C SER A 77 6.37 -8.99 -11.02
N THR A 78 7.69 -8.78 -10.90
CA THR A 78 8.22 -7.48 -10.47
C THR A 78 7.78 -6.37 -11.41
N LYS A 79 7.78 -6.63 -12.72
CA LYS A 79 7.31 -5.66 -13.72
C LYS A 79 5.87 -5.26 -13.47
N ASP A 80 5.01 -6.23 -13.23
CA ASP A 80 3.59 -5.97 -12.99
C ASP A 80 3.35 -5.31 -11.64
N ALA A 81 4.12 -5.68 -10.61
CA ALA A 81 4.06 -5.01 -9.31
C ALA A 81 4.42 -3.53 -9.43
N ILE A 82 5.47 -3.21 -10.19
CA ILE A 82 5.87 -1.82 -10.43
C ILE A 82 4.73 -1.06 -11.12
N ALA A 83 4.13 -1.64 -12.15
CA ALA A 83 3.02 -1.01 -12.86
C ALA A 83 1.83 -0.76 -11.94
N CYS A 84 1.47 -1.73 -11.10
CA CYS A 84 0.38 -1.59 -10.15
C CYS A 84 0.67 -0.49 -9.10
N PHE A 85 1.88 -0.48 -8.56
CA PHE A 85 2.27 0.52 -7.56
C PHE A 85 2.28 1.93 -8.17
N GLU A 86 2.85 2.08 -9.37
CA GLU A 86 2.86 3.36 -10.07
C GLU A 86 1.45 3.90 -10.25
N PHE A 87 0.55 3.04 -10.70
CA PHE A 87 -0.84 3.41 -10.95
C PHE A 87 -1.56 3.84 -9.65
N ALA A 88 -1.44 3.04 -8.59
CA ALA A 88 -2.05 3.33 -7.31
C ALA A 88 -1.47 4.59 -6.66
N ILE A 89 -0.15 4.73 -6.69
CA ILE A 89 0.54 5.88 -6.08
C ILE A 89 0.18 7.17 -6.80
N GLY A 90 0.01 7.12 -8.12
CA GLY A 90 -0.47 8.30 -8.86
C GLY A 90 -1.81 8.80 -8.33
N PHE A 91 -2.75 7.89 -8.08
CA PHE A 91 -4.04 8.21 -7.49
C PHE A 91 -3.89 8.73 -6.04
N LEU A 92 -3.11 8.00 -5.22
CA LEU A 92 -2.95 8.36 -3.80
C LEU A 92 -2.23 9.70 -3.63
N LYS A 93 -1.26 10.02 -4.49
CA LYS A 93 -0.62 11.34 -4.49
C LYS A 93 -1.62 12.45 -4.78
N SER A 94 -2.49 12.23 -5.74
CA SER A 94 -3.53 13.20 -6.09
C SER A 94 -4.48 13.41 -4.89
N GLU A 95 -4.91 12.33 -4.26
CA GLU A 95 -5.77 12.41 -3.08
C GLU A 95 -5.09 13.12 -1.91
N ALA A 96 -3.82 12.80 -1.65
CA ALA A 96 -3.05 13.45 -0.60
C ALA A 96 -2.95 14.95 -0.86
N ARG A 97 -2.59 15.34 -2.07
CA ARG A 97 -2.47 16.75 -2.44
C ARG A 97 -3.80 17.49 -2.29
N HIS A 98 -4.89 16.87 -2.74
CA HIS A 98 -6.22 17.44 -2.65
C HIS A 98 -6.64 17.70 -1.20
N ASN A 99 -6.17 16.87 -0.28
CA ASN A 99 -6.46 16.99 1.15
C ASN A 99 -5.42 17.81 1.93
N GLY A 100 -4.51 18.49 1.25
CA GLY A 100 -3.56 19.40 1.88
C GLY A 100 -2.26 18.77 2.37
N TYR A 101 -1.96 17.56 1.95
CA TYR A 101 -0.73 16.88 2.36
C TYR A 101 0.37 17.15 1.33
N ALA A 102 1.53 17.60 1.83
CA ALA A 102 2.64 18.01 0.99
C ALA A 102 3.62 16.86 0.68
N ILE A 103 3.67 15.86 1.54
CA ILE A 103 4.65 14.78 1.46
C ILE A 103 3.95 13.46 1.73
N ILE A 104 4.37 12.41 1.03
CA ILE A 104 3.99 11.03 1.34
C ILE A 104 5.24 10.29 1.79
N MET A 105 5.19 9.76 3.02
CA MET A 105 6.17 8.80 3.52
C MET A 105 5.72 7.38 3.18
N ALA A 106 6.65 6.46 3.20
CA ALA A 106 6.32 5.05 3.07
C ALA A 106 7.14 4.22 4.05
N HIS A 107 6.52 3.18 4.59
CA HIS A 107 7.20 2.14 5.35
C HIS A 107 7.07 0.85 4.55
N ALA A 108 8.18 0.29 4.13
CA ALA A 108 8.14 -0.82 3.19
C ALA A 108 9.25 -1.85 3.46
N PRO A 109 8.93 -3.14 3.34
CA PRO A 109 9.97 -4.18 3.27
C PRO A 109 10.90 -3.91 2.08
N LYS A 110 12.10 -4.50 2.13
CA LYS A 110 13.13 -4.24 1.11
C LYS A 110 12.65 -4.42 -0.31
N ALA A 111 11.87 -5.47 -0.59
CA ALA A 111 11.38 -5.71 -1.94
C ALA A 111 10.49 -4.58 -2.44
N GLN A 112 9.58 -4.11 -1.59
CA GLN A 112 8.70 -2.99 -1.93
C GLN A 112 9.48 -1.68 -1.99
N ALA A 113 10.46 -1.48 -1.11
CA ALA A 113 11.31 -0.28 -1.12
C ALA A 113 12.04 -0.12 -2.45
N ARG A 114 12.49 -1.21 -3.07
CA ARG A 114 13.10 -1.17 -4.39
C ARG A 114 12.14 -0.64 -5.45
N ILE A 115 10.88 -1.08 -5.38
CA ILE A 115 9.85 -0.60 -6.29
C ILE A 115 9.61 0.89 -6.07
N LEU A 116 9.44 1.30 -4.81
CA LEU A 116 9.20 2.71 -4.47
C LEU A 116 10.35 3.62 -4.89
N SER A 117 11.59 3.15 -4.75
CA SER A 117 12.75 3.91 -5.19
C SER A 117 12.71 4.18 -6.70
N ARG A 118 12.28 3.21 -7.49
CA ARG A 118 12.12 3.41 -8.94
C ARG A 118 11.01 4.42 -9.27
N LEU A 119 10.05 4.58 -8.36
CA LEU A 119 8.95 5.52 -8.55
C LEU A 119 9.23 6.91 -7.97
N GLY A 120 10.46 7.15 -7.53
CA GLY A 120 10.89 8.47 -7.08
C GLY A 120 10.93 8.67 -5.57
N PHE A 121 10.67 7.63 -4.77
CA PHE A 121 10.82 7.72 -3.32
C PHE A 121 12.30 7.73 -2.95
N ASN A 122 12.67 8.60 -2.01
CA ASN A 122 14.02 8.70 -1.50
C ASN A 122 14.12 8.01 -0.15
N THR A 123 15.15 7.19 0.05
CA THR A 123 15.38 6.52 1.33
C THR A 123 15.82 7.54 2.37
N ASN A 124 15.12 7.56 3.49
CA ASN A 124 15.43 8.43 4.63
C ASN A 124 16.14 7.65 5.72
N GLU A 125 15.61 6.49 6.10
CA GLU A 125 16.18 5.61 7.09
C GLU A 125 15.98 4.15 6.73
N GLU A 126 16.91 3.30 7.17
CA GLU A 126 16.82 1.85 6.99
C GLU A 126 16.89 1.14 8.35
N GLY A 127 16.53 -0.13 8.37
CA GLY A 127 16.64 -0.96 9.56
C GLY A 127 15.58 -0.68 10.62
N LEU A 128 14.48 -0.05 10.25
CA LEU A 128 13.39 0.25 11.18
C LEU A 128 12.59 -1.00 11.52
N VAL A 129 12.12 -1.06 12.77
CA VAL A 129 11.26 -2.13 13.26
C VAL A 129 9.89 -1.53 13.59
N ARG A 130 8.83 -2.15 13.07
CA ARG A 130 7.47 -1.75 13.41
C ARG A 130 7.12 -2.23 14.81
N MET A 131 6.62 -1.31 15.63
CA MET A 131 6.25 -1.60 17.00
C MET A 131 4.91 -0.96 17.32
N PHE A 132 4.19 -1.51 18.27
CA PHE A 132 2.95 -0.91 18.74
C PHE A 132 2.74 -1.20 20.24
N ILE A 133 1.91 -0.40 20.87
CA ILE A 133 1.48 -0.61 22.25
C ILE A 133 -0.01 -0.25 22.35
N PRO A 134 -0.84 -1.12 22.95
CA PRO A 134 -2.20 -0.74 23.27
C PRO A 134 -2.25 0.39 24.28
N THR A 135 -3.31 1.18 24.27
CA THR A 135 -3.46 2.31 25.18
C THR A 135 -4.11 1.92 26.50
N ASP A 136 -4.77 0.77 26.56
CA ASP A 136 -5.30 0.24 27.81
C ASP A 136 -4.21 -0.51 28.56
N GLU A 137 -4.41 -0.71 29.86
CA GLU A 137 -3.40 -1.31 30.74
C GLU A 137 -3.49 -2.83 30.84
N ASN A 138 -4.35 -3.45 30.07
CA ASN A 138 -4.53 -4.91 30.15
C ASN A 138 -3.86 -5.65 29.03
#